data_832c38b88c0f927fdf9fcf03f66bf85c
#
_entry.id   832c38b88c0f927fdf9fcf03f66bf85c
#
_cell.length_a   1.000
_cell.length_b   1.000
_cell.length_c   1.000
_cell.angle_alpha   90.00
_cell.angle_beta   90.00
_cell.angle_gamma   90.00
#
_symmetry.space_group_name_H-M   'P 1'
#
loop_
_entity.id
_entity.type
_entity.pdbx_description
1 polymer ?
#
loop_
_entity_poly.entity_id
_entity_poly.type
_entity_poly.pdbx_seq_one_letter_code
_entity_poly.pdbx_strand_id
1 'polypeptide(L)'
;MIDDAFNSAVQPLFVPEMATDSTAPLLYWLVRTLRPQRVLEVGMGYTTPFLAQALKDNKEAYEAERELLYTPESQTVQPMAHAPYYDDPYEPQLICIDRMTDTASSAPRALEVMEKLGLADTCRIIEGDLRGASGEVRKAVGLVDFAWIDTWDTLAFVREYWDLINPAGGMFAAHYLMTYPEGRAVLRYLESLRGRENGRLEITNLREPHRYGQNSTTLIRRIRDYADPEDLRPAGNSNDPTGVLDIG
;
A
#
# COMPACT_ATOMS: atom_id res chain seq x y z
N MET A 1 16.70 0.74 1.66
CA MET A 1 16.57 0.79 0.17
C MET A 1 16.83 -0.59 -0.41
N ILE A 2 16.15 -0.95 -1.47
CA ILE A 2 16.39 -2.23 -2.19
C ILE A 2 17.76 -2.16 -2.87
N ASP A 3 18.67 -3.00 -2.44
CA ASP A 3 20.02 -3.17 -2.96
C ASP A 3 20.35 -4.64 -3.24
N ASP A 4 21.56 -4.96 -3.63
CA ASP A 4 21.98 -6.33 -3.92
C ASP A 4 21.92 -7.24 -2.69
N ALA A 5 22.17 -6.71 -1.49
CA ALA A 5 22.10 -7.47 -0.25
C ALA A 5 20.64 -7.83 0.07
N PHE A 6 19.72 -6.85 -0.06
CA PHE A 6 18.29 -7.09 0.07
C PHE A 6 17.79 -8.12 -0.94
N ASN A 7 18.14 -7.95 -2.23
CA ASN A 7 17.74 -8.85 -3.30
C ASN A 7 18.23 -10.28 -3.06
N SER A 8 19.48 -10.44 -2.59
CA SER A 8 20.03 -11.74 -2.23
C SER A 8 19.31 -12.38 -1.04
N ALA A 9 18.91 -11.58 -0.06
CA ALA A 9 18.22 -12.08 1.12
C ALA A 9 16.78 -12.57 0.81
N VAL A 10 16.06 -11.90 -0.10
CA VAL A 10 14.68 -12.27 -0.46
C VAL A 10 14.60 -13.39 -1.50
N GLN A 11 15.69 -13.68 -2.22
CA GLN A 11 15.74 -14.70 -3.27
C GLN A 11 15.19 -16.08 -2.85
N PRO A 12 15.42 -16.58 -1.61
CA PRO A 12 14.86 -17.86 -1.17
C PRO A 12 13.32 -17.89 -1.08
N LEU A 13 12.66 -16.74 -1.06
CA LEU A 13 11.20 -16.64 -1.03
C LEU A 13 10.58 -16.64 -2.44
N PHE A 14 11.39 -16.44 -3.46
CA PHE A 14 10.91 -16.34 -4.82
C PHE A 14 10.40 -17.68 -5.35
N VAL A 15 9.15 -17.68 -5.82
CA VAL A 15 8.49 -18.82 -6.47
C VAL A 15 8.03 -18.35 -7.86
N PRO A 16 8.66 -18.85 -8.95
CA PRO A 16 8.38 -18.37 -10.30
C PRO A 16 6.91 -18.44 -10.71
N GLU A 17 6.20 -19.48 -10.24
CA GLU A 17 4.79 -19.72 -10.56
C GLU A 17 3.85 -18.69 -9.93
N MET A 18 4.29 -18.00 -8.88
CA MET A 18 3.51 -16.95 -8.22
C MET A 18 3.56 -15.60 -8.93
N ALA A 19 4.52 -15.42 -9.86
CA ALA A 19 4.66 -14.22 -10.70
C ALA A 19 4.68 -12.88 -9.91
N THR A 20 5.30 -12.89 -8.73
CA THR A 20 5.39 -11.72 -7.85
C THR A 20 6.69 -10.92 -8.01
N ASP A 21 7.60 -11.36 -8.89
CA ASP A 21 8.90 -10.72 -9.13
C ASP A 21 8.80 -9.29 -9.67
N SER A 22 7.84 -9.01 -10.57
CA SER A 22 7.56 -7.63 -11.01
C SER A 22 6.68 -6.87 -10.02
N THR A 23 5.77 -7.59 -9.36
CA THR A 23 4.80 -6.98 -8.45
C THR A 23 5.44 -6.52 -7.14
N ALA A 24 6.37 -7.28 -6.56
CA ALA A 24 6.99 -6.91 -5.30
C ALA A 24 7.77 -5.58 -5.37
N PRO A 25 8.62 -5.31 -6.37
CA PRO A 25 9.20 -3.99 -6.57
C PRO A 25 8.16 -2.89 -6.82
N LEU A 26 7.09 -3.18 -7.57
CA LEU A 26 5.99 -2.21 -7.77
C LEU A 26 5.34 -1.83 -6.44
N LEU A 27 5.04 -2.80 -5.57
CA LEU A 27 4.47 -2.56 -4.24
C LEU A 27 5.40 -1.71 -3.37
N TYR A 28 6.71 -2.00 -3.39
CA TYR A 28 7.69 -1.17 -2.70
C TYR A 28 7.59 0.29 -3.16
N TRP A 29 7.58 0.56 -4.47
CA TRP A 29 7.52 1.93 -4.98
C TRP A 29 6.18 2.61 -4.74
N LEU A 30 5.06 1.87 -4.76
CA LEU A 30 3.76 2.39 -4.38
C LEU A 30 3.76 2.84 -2.90
N VAL A 31 4.24 2.00 -1.99
CA VAL A 31 4.35 2.34 -0.57
C VAL A 31 5.31 3.50 -0.34
N ARG A 32 6.46 3.53 -1.05
CA ARG A 32 7.40 4.67 -1.00
C ARG A 32 6.73 5.99 -1.42
N THR A 33 5.91 5.96 -2.46
CA THR A 33 5.26 7.15 -3.01
C THR A 33 4.07 7.61 -2.17
N LEU A 34 3.23 6.67 -1.74
CA LEU A 34 1.99 6.96 -0.99
C LEU A 34 2.26 7.28 0.48
N ARG A 35 3.38 6.84 1.03
CA ARG A 35 3.76 6.97 2.45
C ARG A 35 2.62 6.57 3.42
N PRO A 36 2.01 5.39 3.26
CA PRO A 36 0.94 4.94 4.13
C PRO A 36 1.45 4.70 5.54
N GLN A 37 0.65 5.03 6.55
CA GLN A 37 0.97 4.67 7.93
C GLN A 37 0.50 3.25 8.29
N ARG A 38 -0.57 2.78 7.66
CA ARG A 38 -1.19 1.48 7.96
C ARG A 38 -1.28 0.64 6.71
N VAL A 39 -0.42 -0.37 6.64
CA VAL A 39 -0.36 -1.32 5.53
C VAL A 39 -0.89 -2.67 5.98
N LEU A 40 -1.75 -3.28 5.18
CA LEU A 40 -2.28 -4.61 5.39
C LEU A 40 -1.82 -5.53 4.25
N GLU A 41 -1.27 -6.67 4.58
CA GLU A 41 -0.97 -7.74 3.63
C GLU A 41 -1.79 -8.99 3.97
N VAL A 42 -2.38 -9.60 2.96
CA VAL A 42 -3.07 -10.89 3.09
C VAL A 42 -2.29 -11.96 2.33
N GLY A 43 -1.70 -12.88 3.10
CA GLY A 43 -0.74 -13.88 2.61
C GLY A 43 0.70 -13.37 2.65
N MET A 44 1.49 -13.87 3.61
CA MET A 44 2.90 -13.53 3.73
C MET A 44 3.77 -14.33 2.76
N GLY A 45 4.74 -13.66 2.15
CA GLY A 45 5.63 -14.33 1.23
C GLY A 45 6.73 -13.43 0.68
N TYR A 46 6.98 -13.56 -0.62
CA TYR A 46 8.01 -12.79 -1.31
C TYR A 46 7.77 -11.27 -1.26
N THR A 47 6.53 -10.81 -1.21
CA THR A 47 6.15 -9.38 -1.18
C THR A 47 6.36 -8.73 0.20
N THR A 48 6.27 -9.51 1.28
CA THR A 48 6.33 -9.02 2.66
C THR A 48 7.58 -8.19 2.96
N PRO A 49 8.82 -8.67 2.67
CA PRO A 49 10.03 -7.89 2.92
C PRO A 49 10.06 -6.56 2.13
N PHE A 50 9.48 -6.53 0.92
CA PHE A 50 9.43 -5.31 0.10
C PHE A 50 8.51 -4.25 0.72
N LEU A 51 7.35 -4.65 1.24
CA LEU A 51 6.43 -3.76 1.94
C LEU A 51 7.08 -3.22 3.22
N ALA A 52 7.67 -4.09 4.03
CA ALA A 52 8.34 -3.71 5.27
C ALA A 52 9.55 -2.79 5.03
N GLN A 53 10.38 -3.08 4.01
CA GLN A 53 11.52 -2.23 3.66
C GLN A 53 11.04 -0.85 3.20
N ALA A 54 9.96 -0.77 2.42
CA ALA A 54 9.42 0.50 1.98
C ALA A 54 8.95 1.37 3.16
N LEU A 55 8.32 0.77 4.17
CA LEU A 55 7.91 1.49 5.38
C LEU A 55 9.10 1.97 6.20
N LYS A 56 10.13 1.14 6.37
CA LYS A 56 11.39 1.52 7.03
C LYS A 56 12.05 2.70 6.30
N ASP A 57 12.21 2.59 4.99
CA ASP A 57 12.81 3.66 4.18
C ASP A 57 11.99 4.95 4.21
N ASN A 58 10.65 4.86 4.32
CA ASN A 58 9.79 6.03 4.49
C ASN A 58 9.99 6.69 5.84
N LYS A 59 10.13 5.90 6.91
CA LYS A 59 10.39 6.44 8.25
C LYS A 59 11.72 7.18 8.29
N GLU A 60 12.78 6.55 7.77
CA GLU A 60 14.11 7.18 7.67
C GLU A 60 14.08 8.47 6.85
N ALA A 61 13.38 8.47 5.71
CA ALA A 61 13.24 9.66 4.87
C ALA A 61 12.43 10.75 5.57
N TYR A 62 11.34 10.40 6.27
CA TYR A 62 10.53 11.34 7.03
C TYR A 62 11.34 12.03 8.13
N GLU A 63 12.13 11.28 8.90
CA GLU A 63 12.97 11.81 9.97
C GLU A 63 14.02 12.79 9.41
N ALA A 64 14.71 12.42 8.33
CA ALA A 64 15.68 13.27 7.67
C ALA A 64 15.04 14.55 7.08
N GLU A 65 13.90 14.44 6.44
CA GLU A 65 13.16 15.57 5.87
C GLU A 65 12.66 16.51 6.97
N ARG A 66 12.18 15.95 8.09
CA ARG A 66 11.72 16.72 9.25
C ARG A 66 12.85 17.54 9.87
N GLU A 67 14.04 16.96 10.03
CA GLU A 67 15.21 17.68 10.51
C GLU A 67 15.53 18.87 9.60
N LEU A 68 15.51 18.69 8.29
CA LEU A 68 15.76 19.75 7.31
C LEU A 68 14.72 20.88 7.37
N LEU A 69 13.45 20.57 7.64
CA LEU A 69 12.39 21.59 7.74
C LEU A 69 12.58 22.55 8.92
N TYR A 70 13.18 22.08 10.00
CA TYR A 70 13.35 22.86 11.22
C TYR A 70 14.75 23.52 11.35
N THR A 71 15.60 23.42 10.33
CA THR A 71 16.86 24.18 10.28
C THR A 71 16.64 25.58 9.72
N PRO A 72 17.43 26.60 10.15
CA PRO A 72 17.32 27.94 9.59
C PRO A 72 17.46 27.99 8.07
N GLU A 73 18.24 27.10 7.50
CA GLU A 73 18.47 26.97 6.07
C GLU A 73 17.26 26.38 5.31
N SER A 74 16.40 25.60 5.97
CA SER A 74 15.30 24.88 5.34
C SER A 74 14.17 25.79 4.85
N GLN A 75 13.97 26.95 5.44
CA GLN A 75 12.96 27.90 4.97
C GLN A 75 13.22 28.43 3.55
N THR A 76 14.45 28.28 3.07
CA THR A 76 14.85 28.66 1.72
C THR A 76 15.00 27.49 0.76
N VAL A 77 15.14 26.26 1.26
CA VAL A 77 15.54 25.08 0.45
C VAL A 77 14.36 24.15 0.09
N GLN A 78 13.24 24.18 0.83
CA GLN A 78 12.12 23.25 0.63
C GLN A 78 10.76 23.96 0.45
N PRO A 79 10.62 24.84 -0.57
CA PRO A 79 9.36 25.58 -0.78
C PRO A 79 8.16 24.67 -1.14
N MET A 80 8.41 23.40 -1.51
CA MET A 80 7.38 22.43 -1.90
C MET A 80 6.99 21.48 -0.76
N ALA A 81 7.62 21.57 0.41
CA ALA A 81 7.29 20.70 1.52
C ALA A 81 5.96 21.12 2.16
N HIS A 82 5.07 20.15 2.36
CA HIS A 82 3.81 20.37 3.07
C HIS A 82 4.07 20.25 4.58
N ALA A 83 4.39 21.37 5.23
CA ALA A 83 4.76 21.40 6.65
C ALA A 83 3.78 20.64 7.57
N PRO A 84 2.44 20.76 7.42
CA PRO A 84 1.50 20.02 8.25
C PRO A 84 1.65 18.49 8.18
N TYR A 85 2.25 17.94 7.12
CA TYR A 85 2.54 16.50 7.04
C TYR A 85 3.56 16.04 8.10
N TYR A 86 4.40 16.95 8.59
CA TYR A 86 5.48 16.67 9.54
C TYR A 86 5.13 17.03 11.00
N ASP A 87 3.90 17.48 11.25
CA ASP A 87 3.45 17.84 12.61
C ASP A 87 3.25 16.59 13.47
N ASP A 88 2.73 15.51 12.90
CA ASP A 88 2.52 14.25 13.58
C ASP A 88 3.66 13.24 13.28
N PRO A 89 4.07 12.41 14.23
CA PRO A 89 5.07 11.37 13.99
C PRO A 89 4.63 10.37 12.91
N TYR A 90 5.52 10.04 12.00
CA TYR A 90 5.30 8.97 11.03
C TYR A 90 5.72 7.62 11.64
N GLU A 91 4.72 6.86 12.12
CA GLU A 91 4.91 5.56 12.78
C GLU A 91 4.22 4.45 11.97
N PRO A 92 4.84 4.03 10.84
CA PRO A 92 4.22 3.09 9.93
C PRO A 92 4.19 1.67 10.53
N GLN A 93 3.12 0.92 10.19
CA GLN A 93 2.95 -0.48 10.60
C GLN A 93 2.51 -1.32 9.42
N LEU A 94 3.12 -2.51 9.30
CA LEU A 94 2.65 -3.58 8.43
C LEU A 94 1.88 -4.60 9.27
N ILE A 95 0.63 -4.86 8.91
CA ILE A 95 -0.17 -5.96 9.46
C ILE A 95 -0.24 -7.05 8.41
N CYS A 96 0.09 -8.26 8.80
CA CYS A 96 -0.02 -9.42 7.92
C CYS A 96 -1.06 -10.40 8.46
N ILE A 97 -1.97 -10.86 7.61
CA ILE A 97 -2.87 -11.97 7.92
C ILE A 97 -2.34 -13.20 7.22
N ASP A 98 -2.03 -14.25 7.96
CA ASP A 98 -1.56 -15.51 7.39
C ASP A 98 -1.92 -16.70 8.28
N ARG A 99 -2.12 -17.87 7.64
CA ARG A 99 -2.30 -19.16 8.31
C ARG A 99 -0.91 -19.78 8.56
N MET A 100 -0.20 -19.28 9.55
CA MET A 100 1.19 -19.65 9.86
C MET A 100 1.42 -21.16 9.99
N THR A 101 0.40 -21.89 10.44
CA THR A 101 0.44 -23.35 10.66
C THR A 101 0.10 -24.16 9.40
N ASP A 102 -0.32 -23.51 8.31
CA ASP A 102 -0.53 -24.20 7.03
C ASP A 102 0.82 -24.60 6.44
N THR A 103 0.97 -25.88 6.11
CA THR A 103 2.22 -26.42 5.54
C THR A 103 2.55 -25.82 4.18
N ALA A 104 1.57 -25.23 3.49
CA ALA A 104 1.75 -24.52 2.23
C ALA A 104 2.12 -23.04 2.42
N SER A 105 2.01 -22.50 3.65
CA SER A 105 2.35 -21.10 3.91
C SER A 105 3.84 -20.83 3.74
N SER A 106 4.15 -19.70 3.08
CA SER A 106 5.51 -19.16 3.00
C SER A 106 5.86 -18.25 4.18
N ALA A 107 4.91 -17.94 5.05
CA ALA A 107 5.07 -17.02 6.16
C ALA A 107 6.24 -17.31 7.10
N PRO A 108 6.50 -18.56 7.53
CA PRO A 108 7.65 -18.84 8.40
C PRO A 108 8.98 -18.44 7.74
N ARG A 109 9.15 -18.74 6.44
CA ARG A 109 10.35 -18.37 5.68
C ARG A 109 10.44 -16.86 5.47
N ALA A 110 9.30 -16.19 5.24
CA ALA A 110 9.25 -14.75 5.13
C ALA A 110 9.72 -14.08 6.42
N LEU A 111 9.31 -14.59 7.59
CA LEU A 111 9.76 -14.10 8.89
C LEU A 111 11.27 -14.25 9.08
N GLU A 112 11.84 -15.41 8.74
CA GLU A 112 13.30 -15.61 8.82
C GLU A 112 14.07 -14.58 7.97
N VAL A 113 13.54 -14.26 6.78
CA VAL A 113 14.14 -13.23 5.91
C VAL A 113 13.95 -11.85 6.52
N MET A 114 12.78 -11.55 7.07
CA MET A 114 12.50 -10.29 7.77
C MET A 114 13.45 -10.07 8.96
N GLU A 115 13.71 -11.11 9.75
CA GLU A 115 14.68 -11.07 10.84
C GLU A 115 16.10 -10.77 10.35
N LYS A 116 16.56 -11.47 9.30
CA LYS A 116 17.88 -11.24 8.67
C LYS A 116 18.06 -9.81 8.16
N LEU A 117 16.97 -9.20 7.67
CA LEU A 117 16.97 -7.83 7.16
C LEU A 117 16.73 -6.76 8.24
N GLY A 118 16.49 -7.16 9.50
CA GLY A 118 16.14 -6.24 10.58
C GLY A 118 14.81 -5.50 10.32
N LEU A 119 13.83 -6.23 9.79
CA LEU A 119 12.49 -5.72 9.43
C LEU A 119 11.37 -6.34 10.27
N ALA A 120 11.67 -7.31 11.13
CA ALA A 120 10.65 -8.04 11.90
C ALA A 120 9.79 -7.12 12.76
N ASP A 121 10.38 -6.09 13.37
CA ASP A 121 9.68 -5.14 14.24
C ASP A 121 8.68 -4.23 13.50
N THR A 122 8.78 -4.14 12.17
CA THR A 122 7.81 -3.39 11.35
C THR A 122 6.52 -4.16 11.09
N CYS A 123 6.51 -5.48 11.34
CA CYS A 123 5.43 -6.38 11.01
C CYS A 123 4.73 -6.91 12.26
N ARG A 124 3.39 -6.83 12.26
CA ARG A 124 2.52 -7.51 13.21
C ARG A 124 1.70 -8.57 12.48
N ILE A 125 1.70 -9.80 13.01
CA ILE A 125 0.97 -10.90 12.41
C ILE A 125 -0.36 -11.12 13.14
N ILE A 126 -1.41 -11.28 12.36
CA ILE A 126 -2.70 -11.82 12.78
C ILE A 126 -2.77 -13.25 12.19
N GLU A 127 -2.61 -14.24 13.07
CA GLU A 127 -2.67 -15.65 12.65
C GLU A 127 -4.10 -16.07 12.37
N GLY A 128 -4.37 -16.53 11.15
CA GLY A 128 -5.69 -17.03 10.79
C GLY A 128 -6.07 -16.79 9.33
N ASP A 129 -7.37 -16.92 9.10
CA ASP A 129 -7.99 -16.63 7.81
C ASP A 129 -8.36 -15.16 7.69
N LEU A 130 -8.30 -14.61 6.47
CA LEU A 130 -8.79 -13.26 6.23
C LEU A 130 -10.26 -13.10 6.60
N ARG A 131 -11.05 -14.16 6.44
CA ARG A 131 -12.48 -14.14 6.79
C ARG A 131 -12.65 -14.12 8.30
N GLY A 132 -13.32 -13.07 8.77
CA GLY A 132 -13.56 -12.84 10.19
C GLY A 132 -12.44 -12.10 10.93
N ALA A 133 -11.29 -11.81 10.29
CA ALA A 133 -10.19 -11.10 10.93
C ALA A 133 -10.32 -9.56 10.85
N SER A 134 -11.28 -9.02 10.10
CA SER A 134 -11.46 -7.57 9.92
C SER A 134 -11.65 -6.80 11.24
N GLY A 135 -12.35 -7.40 12.21
CA GLY A 135 -12.52 -6.83 13.53
C GLY A 135 -11.21 -6.71 14.32
N GLU A 136 -10.30 -7.67 14.15
CA GLU A 136 -8.99 -7.66 14.77
C GLU A 136 -8.07 -6.63 14.10
N VAL A 137 -8.08 -6.56 12.76
CA VAL A 137 -7.37 -5.52 12.00
C VAL A 137 -7.85 -4.13 12.44
N ARG A 138 -9.18 -3.92 12.54
CA ARG A 138 -9.74 -2.65 13.01
C ARG A 138 -9.24 -2.26 14.40
N LYS A 139 -9.16 -3.22 15.32
CA LYS A 139 -8.64 -2.98 16.68
C LYS A 139 -7.13 -2.67 16.66
N ALA A 140 -6.38 -3.30 15.74
CA ALA A 140 -4.95 -3.14 15.66
C ALA A 140 -4.53 -1.78 15.08
N VAL A 141 -5.19 -1.32 13.99
CA VAL A 141 -4.73 -0.17 13.22
C VAL A 141 -5.82 0.84 12.85
N GLY A 142 -7.10 0.55 13.11
CA GLY A 142 -8.20 1.43 12.70
C GLY A 142 -8.46 1.34 11.19
N LEU A 143 -8.13 2.40 10.45
CA LEU A 143 -8.21 2.41 9.00
C LEU A 143 -6.90 1.94 8.37
N VAL A 144 -7.01 1.36 7.18
CA VAL A 144 -5.90 0.87 6.36
C VAL A 144 -5.68 1.85 5.20
N ASP A 145 -4.46 2.34 5.06
CA ASP A 145 -4.09 3.29 4.00
C ASP A 145 -3.68 2.57 2.71
N PHE A 146 -3.03 1.41 2.86
CA PHE A 146 -2.65 0.56 1.74
C PHE A 146 -2.84 -0.91 2.09
N ALA A 147 -3.43 -1.70 1.17
CA ALA A 147 -3.51 -3.15 1.33
C ALA A 147 -2.96 -3.88 0.10
N TRP A 148 -2.34 -5.05 0.33
CA TRP A 148 -1.94 -6.00 -0.69
C TRP A 148 -2.65 -7.32 -0.48
N ILE A 149 -3.30 -7.83 -1.55
CA ILE A 149 -4.08 -9.07 -1.52
C ILE A 149 -3.61 -9.98 -2.65
N ASP A 150 -3.01 -11.11 -2.27
CA ASP A 150 -2.57 -12.17 -3.18
C ASP A 150 -3.19 -13.51 -2.79
N THR A 151 -4.51 -13.56 -2.81
CA THR A 151 -5.27 -14.76 -2.45
C THR A 151 -6.51 -14.93 -3.33
N TRP A 152 -7.02 -16.15 -3.44
CA TRP A 152 -8.27 -16.47 -4.14
C TRP A 152 -9.51 -15.83 -3.48
N ASP A 153 -9.40 -15.39 -2.24
CA ASP A 153 -10.49 -14.83 -1.45
C ASP A 153 -10.64 -13.31 -1.60
N THR A 154 -10.10 -12.71 -2.67
CA THR A 154 -10.16 -11.25 -2.91
C THR A 154 -11.58 -10.70 -2.82
N LEU A 155 -12.61 -11.42 -3.30
CA LEU A 155 -13.99 -10.97 -3.17
C LEU A 155 -14.47 -10.92 -1.71
N ALA A 156 -14.07 -11.90 -0.90
CA ALA A 156 -14.36 -11.91 0.53
C ALA A 156 -13.66 -10.73 1.21
N PHE A 157 -12.38 -10.49 0.87
CA PHE A 157 -11.65 -9.32 1.33
C PHE A 157 -12.41 -8.02 1.02
N VAL A 158 -12.77 -7.78 -0.23
CA VAL A 158 -13.46 -6.53 -0.60
C VAL A 158 -14.78 -6.36 0.17
N ARG A 159 -15.53 -7.44 0.39
CA ARG A 159 -16.81 -7.38 1.13
C ARG A 159 -16.64 -7.08 2.60
N GLU A 160 -15.59 -7.62 3.22
CA GLU A 160 -15.40 -7.55 4.66
C GLU A 160 -14.54 -6.35 5.08
N TYR A 161 -13.56 -5.96 4.24
CA TYR A 161 -12.57 -4.93 4.59
C TYR A 161 -12.81 -3.58 3.91
N TRP A 162 -13.82 -3.45 3.02
CA TRP A 162 -14.05 -2.20 2.31
C TRP A 162 -14.15 -0.98 3.24
N ASP A 163 -14.86 -1.13 4.36
CA ASP A 163 -15.04 -0.06 5.34
C ASP A 163 -13.80 0.20 6.21
N LEU A 164 -12.76 -0.64 6.09
CA LEU A 164 -11.47 -0.42 6.71
C LEU A 164 -10.51 0.34 5.79
N ILE A 165 -10.70 0.27 4.48
CA ILE A 165 -9.87 1.05 3.55
C ILE A 165 -10.17 2.53 3.75
N ASN A 166 -9.14 3.31 4.04
CA ASN A 166 -9.25 4.73 4.37
C ASN A 166 -10.04 5.49 3.29
N PRO A 167 -11.22 6.07 3.62
CA PRO A 167 -12.03 6.80 2.65
C PRO A 167 -11.35 8.06 2.12
N ALA A 168 -10.32 8.56 2.82
CA ALA A 168 -9.57 9.75 2.43
C ALA A 168 -8.38 9.45 1.48
N GLY A 169 -8.51 8.44 0.63
CA GLY A 169 -7.51 8.14 -0.39
C GLY A 169 -6.81 6.79 -0.22
N GLY A 170 -7.30 5.93 0.68
CA GLY A 170 -6.76 4.58 0.86
C GLY A 170 -6.84 3.75 -0.42
N MET A 171 -5.86 2.89 -0.58
CA MET A 171 -5.69 2.05 -1.77
C MET A 171 -5.55 0.58 -1.37
N PHE A 172 -6.02 -0.32 -2.22
CA PHE A 172 -5.54 -1.68 -2.19
C PHE A 172 -5.11 -2.16 -3.57
N ALA A 173 -4.17 -3.09 -3.59
CA ALA A 173 -3.70 -3.77 -4.78
C ALA A 173 -4.09 -5.25 -4.68
N ALA A 174 -4.58 -5.82 -5.77
CA ALA A 174 -4.94 -7.22 -5.87
C ALA A 174 -4.28 -7.87 -7.09
N HIS A 175 -3.79 -9.09 -6.89
CA HIS A 175 -3.13 -9.85 -7.96
C HIS A 175 -4.16 -10.55 -8.86
N TYR A 176 -3.79 -10.81 -10.10
CA TYR A 176 -4.43 -11.67 -11.12
C TYR A 176 -5.93 -11.48 -11.38
N LEU A 177 -6.54 -10.36 -11.05
CA LEU A 177 -7.99 -10.17 -11.26
C LEU A 177 -8.41 -10.23 -12.73
N MET A 178 -7.53 -9.93 -13.66
CA MET A 178 -7.83 -10.00 -15.09
C MET A 178 -7.60 -11.40 -15.68
N THR A 179 -6.91 -12.28 -14.97
CA THR A 179 -6.49 -13.59 -15.49
C THR A 179 -7.59 -14.62 -15.40
N TYR A 180 -8.29 -14.68 -14.27
CA TYR A 180 -9.22 -15.75 -13.92
C TYR A 180 -10.68 -15.28 -13.87
N PRO A 181 -11.66 -16.20 -14.10
CA PRO A 181 -13.08 -15.86 -14.02
C PRO A 181 -13.51 -15.27 -12.68
N GLU A 182 -12.92 -15.74 -11.57
CA GLU A 182 -13.15 -15.24 -10.21
C GLU A 182 -12.75 -13.78 -10.09
N GLY A 183 -11.60 -13.42 -10.64
CA GLY A 183 -11.13 -12.04 -10.69
C GLY A 183 -12.10 -11.11 -11.43
N ARG A 184 -12.70 -11.59 -12.52
CA ARG A 184 -13.73 -10.81 -13.24
C ARG A 184 -14.99 -10.60 -12.40
N ALA A 185 -15.32 -11.53 -11.50
CA ALA A 185 -16.42 -11.33 -10.56
C ALA A 185 -16.08 -10.24 -9.54
N VAL A 186 -14.83 -10.20 -9.05
CA VAL A 186 -14.33 -9.11 -8.19
C VAL A 186 -14.40 -7.77 -8.92
N LEU A 187 -13.92 -7.68 -10.16
CA LEU A 187 -13.97 -6.44 -10.95
C LEU A 187 -15.41 -5.94 -11.14
N ARG A 188 -16.37 -6.82 -11.47
CA ARG A 188 -17.79 -6.44 -11.55
C ARG A 188 -18.34 -5.93 -10.23
N TYR A 189 -17.93 -6.54 -9.11
CA TYR A 189 -18.34 -6.07 -7.80
C TYR A 189 -17.76 -4.68 -7.49
N LEU A 190 -16.48 -4.45 -7.81
CA LEU A 190 -15.82 -3.15 -7.66
C LEU A 190 -16.50 -2.05 -8.49
N GLU A 191 -16.89 -2.37 -9.74
CA GLU A 191 -17.68 -1.42 -10.56
C GLU A 191 -19.06 -1.12 -9.92
N SER A 192 -19.69 -2.09 -9.28
CA SER A 192 -20.93 -1.84 -8.53
C SER A 192 -20.69 -0.97 -7.28
N LEU A 193 -19.53 -1.11 -6.62
CA LEU A 193 -19.11 -0.23 -5.53
C LEU A 193 -18.90 1.19 -6.02
N ARG A 194 -18.25 1.35 -7.18
CA ARG A 194 -18.02 2.67 -7.80
C ARG A 194 -19.32 3.46 -7.96
N GLY A 195 -20.40 2.79 -8.38
CA GLY A 195 -21.72 3.42 -8.46
C GLY A 195 -22.25 3.87 -7.09
N ARG A 196 -22.07 3.07 -6.04
CA ARG A 196 -22.48 3.39 -4.67
C ARG A 196 -21.66 4.50 -4.02
N GLU A 197 -20.38 4.59 -4.36
CA GLU A 197 -19.44 5.61 -3.89
C GLU A 197 -19.49 6.89 -4.74
N ASN A 198 -20.53 7.09 -5.55
CA ASN A 198 -20.72 8.27 -6.41
C ASN A 198 -19.52 8.55 -7.34
N GLY A 199 -18.89 7.49 -7.86
CA GLY A 199 -17.72 7.60 -8.73
C GLY A 199 -16.38 7.79 -8.02
N ARG A 200 -16.37 7.86 -6.68
CA ARG A 200 -15.17 8.08 -5.86
C ARG A 200 -14.29 6.83 -5.72
N LEU A 201 -14.15 6.09 -6.79
CA LEU A 201 -13.35 4.88 -6.86
C LEU A 201 -12.59 4.85 -8.19
N GLU A 202 -11.28 4.83 -8.11
CA GLU A 202 -10.41 4.58 -9.24
C GLU A 202 -10.05 3.09 -9.30
N ILE A 203 -10.08 2.52 -10.52
CA ILE A 203 -9.66 1.15 -10.78
C ILE A 203 -8.68 1.20 -11.94
N THR A 204 -7.44 0.76 -11.70
CA THR A 204 -6.39 0.68 -12.71
C THR A 204 -5.89 -0.74 -12.82
N ASN A 205 -5.99 -1.32 -14.02
CA ASN A 205 -5.49 -2.66 -14.30
C ASN A 205 -4.15 -2.57 -15.01
N LEU A 206 -3.12 -3.09 -14.39
CA LEU A 206 -1.80 -3.28 -14.97
C LEU A 206 -1.68 -4.72 -15.45
N ARG A 207 -1.28 -4.93 -16.69
CA ARG A 207 -1.11 -6.26 -17.25
C ARG A 207 0.32 -6.47 -17.71
N GLU A 208 0.86 -7.63 -17.37
CA GLU A 208 2.16 -8.10 -17.84
C GLU A 208 1.99 -8.93 -19.12
N PRO A 209 2.29 -8.38 -20.31
CA PRO A 209 1.98 -9.03 -21.59
C PRO A 209 2.86 -10.26 -21.85
N HIS A 210 3.99 -10.39 -21.18
CA HIS A 210 4.93 -11.49 -21.31
C HIS A 210 4.56 -12.74 -20.51
N ARG A 211 3.49 -12.66 -19.66
CA ARG A 211 3.03 -13.78 -18.83
C ARG A 211 1.68 -14.29 -19.31
N TYR A 212 1.53 -15.61 -19.30
CA TYR A 212 0.26 -16.26 -19.63
C TYR A 212 -0.71 -16.26 -18.43
N GLY A 213 -0.23 -16.63 -17.24
CA GLY A 213 -1.00 -16.66 -15.99
C GLY A 213 -0.49 -15.64 -14.98
N GLN A 214 -1.31 -15.33 -13.96
CA GLN A 214 -0.95 -14.40 -12.87
C GLN A 214 -0.33 -13.09 -13.36
N ASN A 215 -0.89 -12.54 -14.42
CA ASN A 215 -0.26 -11.52 -15.25
C ASN A 215 -0.86 -10.13 -15.08
N SER A 216 -1.50 -9.87 -13.95
CA SER A 216 -2.12 -8.56 -13.72
C SER A 216 -2.12 -8.16 -12.26
N THR A 217 -1.87 -6.87 -12.03
CA THR A 217 -2.07 -6.21 -10.75
C THR A 217 -3.14 -5.15 -10.93
N THR A 218 -4.18 -5.21 -10.12
CA THR A 218 -5.26 -4.22 -10.11
C THR A 218 -5.09 -3.31 -8.91
N LEU A 219 -5.01 -2.02 -9.16
CA LEU A 219 -4.95 -0.98 -8.14
C LEU A 219 -6.35 -0.38 -7.98
N ILE A 220 -6.85 -0.34 -6.76
CA ILE A 220 -8.16 0.18 -6.41
C ILE A 220 -7.96 1.26 -5.36
N ARG A 221 -8.34 2.50 -5.68
CA ARG A 221 -8.16 3.65 -4.80
C ARG A 221 -9.51 4.29 -4.49
N ARG A 222 -9.75 4.59 -3.21
CA ARG A 222 -10.83 5.47 -2.79
C ARG A 222 -10.39 6.92 -3.00
N ILE A 223 -11.20 7.70 -3.70
CA ILE A 223 -10.89 9.09 -3.99
C ILE A 223 -11.51 9.95 -2.89
N ARG A 224 -10.69 10.79 -2.25
CA ARG A 224 -11.18 11.86 -1.40
C ARG A 224 -11.94 12.87 -2.27
N ASP A 225 -13.05 13.41 -1.76
CA ASP A 225 -13.61 14.61 -2.37
C ASP A 225 -12.55 15.72 -2.34
N TYR A 226 -12.18 16.18 -3.49
CA TYR A 226 -11.52 17.47 -3.62
C TYR A 226 -12.62 18.53 -3.50
N ALA A 227 -13.16 18.69 -2.28
CA ALA A 227 -14.38 19.45 -2.08
C ALA A 227 -14.17 20.94 -2.30
N ASP A 228 -12.93 21.43 -2.29
CA ASP A 228 -12.69 22.85 -2.49
C ASP A 228 -11.31 23.10 -3.11
N PRO A 229 -11.24 23.87 -4.21
CA PRO A 229 -9.95 24.35 -4.73
C PRO A 229 -9.14 25.12 -3.67
N GLU A 230 -9.76 25.67 -2.64
CA GLU A 230 -9.07 26.32 -1.52
C GLU A 230 -8.30 25.35 -0.65
N ASP A 231 -8.75 24.08 -0.51
CA ASP A 231 -8.02 23.02 0.20
C ASP A 231 -6.71 22.60 -0.52
N LEU A 232 -6.57 22.95 -1.80
CA LEU A 232 -5.40 22.64 -2.61
C LEU A 232 -4.37 23.78 -2.63
N ARG A 233 -4.68 24.93 -2.04
CA ARG A 233 -3.74 26.05 -1.96
C ARG A 233 -2.77 25.81 -0.81
N PRO A 234 -1.44 25.84 -1.08
CA PRO A 234 -0.47 25.92 -0.02
C PRO A 234 -0.77 27.15 0.83
N ALA A 235 -0.96 26.99 2.12
CA ALA A 235 -1.16 28.10 3.02
C ALA A 235 0.01 29.08 2.87
N GLY A 236 -0.25 30.27 2.35
CA GLY A 236 0.70 31.39 2.38
C GLY A 236 1.41 31.77 1.10
N ASN A 237 1.08 31.21 -0.06
CA ASN A 237 1.68 31.68 -1.32
C ASN A 237 0.78 32.73 -2.01
N SER A 238 0.92 34.01 -1.60
CA SER A 238 0.24 35.12 -2.25
C SER A 238 0.77 35.46 -3.67
N ASN A 239 1.76 34.72 -4.14
CA ASN A 239 2.33 34.82 -5.48
C ASN A 239 2.05 33.53 -6.27
N ASP A 240 0.80 33.16 -6.37
CA ASP A 240 0.39 32.09 -7.29
C ASP A 240 0.44 32.62 -8.73
N PRO A 241 1.44 32.22 -9.56
CA PRO A 241 1.48 32.59 -10.97
C PRO A 241 0.43 31.84 -11.79
N THR A 242 -0.33 30.93 -11.17
CA THR A 242 -1.34 30.09 -11.83
C THR A 242 -2.75 30.62 -11.65
N GLY A 243 -2.96 31.90 -11.34
CA GLY A 243 -4.28 32.53 -11.41
C GLY A 243 -5.02 32.31 -12.75
N VAL A 244 -4.66 31.23 -13.48
CA VAL A 244 -5.17 30.85 -14.79
C VAL A 244 -5.53 29.36 -14.78
N LEU A 245 -6.41 28.94 -13.88
CA LEU A 245 -7.26 27.79 -14.17
C LEU A 245 -8.72 28.19 -14.00
N ASP A 246 -9.08 29.22 -14.76
CA ASP A 246 -10.46 29.43 -15.18
C ASP A 246 -10.73 28.42 -16.30
N ILE A 247 -11.09 27.21 -15.94
CA ILE A 247 -11.65 26.25 -16.91
C ILE A 247 -13.14 26.53 -16.93
N GLY A 248 -13.53 27.45 -17.86
CA GLY A 248 -14.91 27.66 -18.23
C GLY A 248 -15.59 26.41 -18.76
#